data_ff104a2408b5b792b41769a863712540
#
_entry.id   ff104a2408b5b792b41769a863712540
#
_cell.length_a   1.000
_cell.length_b   1.000
_cell.length_c   1.000
_cell.angle_alpha   90.00
_cell.angle_beta   90.00
_cell.angle_gamma   90.00
#
_symmetry.space_group_name_H-M   'P 1'
#
loop_
_entity.id
_entity.type
_entity.pdbx_description
1 polymer ?
#
loop_
_entity_poly.entity_id
_entity_poly.type
_entity_poly.pdbx_seq_one_letter_code
_entity_poly.pdbx_strand_id
1 'polypeptide(L)'
;VSDNEVIFYEELNYGGASHPYKLGDDINLGNTSLNDKFTSVKVGAKVKVVAWQHYDQTGVYREWDVDQPDITDIGGLTRFRVVKSGTLPIAVRLEDLTGQEKHHYSMKVDSHDVGTAKVYSGGAGYGLVGLMPEAGPPVTTAIYVRDEKSGVYVATGSIYFTWDGETKSIRIDNAENFPKNMEHQRERRNEFTCQLKSVS
;
A
#
# COMPACT_ATOMS: atom_id res chain seq x y z
N VAL A 1 24.21 10.59 -0.24
CA VAL A 1 23.17 9.72 -0.84
C VAL A 1 22.94 10.11 -2.29
N SER A 2 22.83 9.12 -3.17
CA SER A 2 22.52 9.36 -4.59
C SER A 2 21.04 9.75 -4.76
N ASP A 3 20.71 10.39 -5.91
CA ASP A 3 19.35 10.90 -6.16
C ASP A 3 18.27 9.82 -6.06
N ASN A 4 18.57 8.59 -6.49
CA ASN A 4 17.63 7.46 -6.52
C ASN A 4 17.82 6.47 -5.37
N GLU A 5 18.50 6.88 -4.31
CA GLU A 5 18.89 6.03 -3.20
C GLU A 5 18.38 6.59 -1.88
N VAL A 6 18.12 5.70 -0.92
CA VAL A 6 17.92 6.04 0.49
C VAL A 6 18.92 5.26 1.32
N ILE A 7 19.34 5.82 2.44
CA ILE A 7 20.22 5.13 3.39
C ILE A 7 19.58 5.19 4.77
N PHE A 8 19.24 4.03 5.31
CA PHE A 8 18.78 3.90 6.69
C PHE A 8 19.96 3.69 7.63
N TYR A 9 19.83 4.22 8.82
CA TYR A 9 20.83 4.14 9.88
C TYR A 9 20.23 3.56 11.15
N GLU A 10 21.04 2.79 11.88
CA GLU A 10 20.59 2.13 13.12
C GLU A 10 20.57 3.07 14.31
N GLU A 11 21.24 4.21 14.24
CA GLU A 11 21.24 5.22 15.29
C GLU A 11 20.62 6.55 14.79
N LEU A 12 20.26 7.39 15.74
CA LEU A 12 19.75 8.74 15.46
C LEU A 12 20.81 9.58 14.76
N ASN A 13 20.36 10.63 14.07
CA ASN A 13 21.25 11.60 13.42
C ASN A 13 22.23 10.96 12.43
N TYR A 14 21.77 9.90 11.73
CA TYR A 14 22.54 9.22 10.69
C TYR A 14 23.80 8.52 11.22
N GLY A 15 23.73 8.03 12.46
CA GLY A 15 24.80 7.30 13.10
C GLY A 15 24.62 5.79 12.98
N GLY A 16 25.68 5.07 13.44
CA GLY A 16 25.66 3.62 13.43
C GLY A 16 25.80 2.98 12.07
N ALA A 17 25.41 1.72 11.99
CA ALA A 17 25.46 0.97 10.73
C ALA A 17 24.49 1.55 9.71
N SER A 18 24.93 1.61 8.46
CA SER A 18 24.16 2.15 7.34
C SER A 18 23.71 1.06 6.37
N HIS A 19 22.50 1.23 5.84
CA HIS A 19 21.88 0.24 4.96
C HIS A 19 21.26 0.94 3.75
N PRO A 20 21.88 0.82 2.55
CA PRO A 20 21.39 1.49 1.36
C PRO A 20 20.28 0.69 0.67
N TYR A 21 19.31 1.43 0.14
CA TYR A 21 18.24 0.90 -0.71
C TYR A 21 18.01 1.85 -1.87
N LYS A 22 17.36 1.38 -2.92
CA LYS A 22 17.21 2.13 -4.17
C LYS A 22 15.76 2.18 -4.65
N LEU A 23 15.51 3.08 -5.57
CA LEU A 23 14.23 3.20 -6.25
C LEU A 23 13.74 1.83 -6.75
N GLY A 24 12.49 1.49 -6.41
CA GLY A 24 11.86 0.22 -6.75
C GLY A 24 11.90 -0.83 -5.66
N ASP A 25 12.70 -0.64 -4.62
CA ASP A 25 12.78 -1.59 -3.52
C ASP A 25 11.46 -1.61 -2.72
N ASP A 26 11.02 -2.82 -2.42
CA ASP A 26 9.91 -3.13 -1.51
C ASP A 26 10.46 -4.10 -0.47
N ILE A 27 10.67 -3.62 0.74
CA ILE A 27 11.42 -4.33 1.76
C ILE A 27 10.53 -4.65 2.95
N ASN A 28 10.47 -5.92 3.29
CA ASN A 28 9.87 -6.42 4.52
C ASN A 28 10.99 -6.86 5.46
N LEU A 29 11.17 -6.15 6.56
CA LEU A 29 12.19 -6.44 7.57
C LEU A 29 11.72 -7.47 8.61
N GLY A 30 10.43 -7.84 8.56
CA GLY A 30 9.88 -8.85 9.47
C GLY A 30 10.66 -10.15 9.40
N ASN A 31 10.92 -10.77 10.55
CA ASN A 31 11.70 -11.99 10.68
C ASN A 31 13.17 -11.83 10.24
N THR A 32 13.68 -10.61 10.14
CA THR A 32 15.10 -10.33 9.92
C THR A 32 15.72 -9.67 11.14
N SER A 33 17.06 -9.68 11.22
CA SER A 33 17.78 -9.00 12.28
C SER A 33 17.68 -7.48 12.23
N LEU A 34 17.22 -6.91 11.12
CA LEU A 34 17.06 -5.47 10.91
C LEU A 34 15.69 -4.95 11.32
N ASN A 35 14.76 -5.83 11.69
CA ASN A 35 13.42 -5.40 12.10
C ASN A 35 13.51 -4.46 13.31
N ASP A 36 12.82 -3.31 13.21
CA ASP A 36 12.78 -2.26 14.24
C ASP A 36 14.14 -1.62 14.58
N LYS A 37 15.16 -1.82 13.74
CA LYS A 37 16.51 -1.31 13.98
C LYS A 37 16.77 0.07 13.41
N PHE A 38 16.05 0.48 12.39
CA PHE A 38 16.31 1.75 11.71
C PHE A 38 15.70 2.92 12.49
N THR A 39 16.52 3.92 12.78
CA THR A 39 16.07 5.09 13.56
C THR A 39 16.30 6.44 12.88
N SER A 40 17.03 6.46 11.76
CA SER A 40 17.16 7.65 10.92
C SER A 40 17.35 7.26 9.46
N VAL A 41 17.08 8.20 8.53
CA VAL A 41 17.18 7.93 7.10
C VAL A 41 17.58 9.17 6.32
N LYS A 42 18.47 8.99 5.33
CA LYS A 42 18.76 9.98 4.31
C LYS A 42 18.02 9.61 3.02
N VAL A 43 17.38 10.59 2.41
CA VAL A 43 16.51 10.38 1.26
C VAL A 43 17.05 11.13 0.05
N GLY A 44 17.29 10.43 -1.05
CA GLY A 44 17.75 11.02 -2.30
C GLY A 44 16.73 11.99 -2.92
N ALA A 45 17.21 12.89 -3.77
CA ALA A 45 16.41 13.99 -4.29
C ALA A 45 15.24 13.57 -5.19
N LYS A 46 15.31 12.38 -5.79
CA LYS A 46 14.32 11.90 -6.77
C LYS A 46 13.43 10.78 -6.23
N VAL A 47 13.53 10.46 -4.94
CA VAL A 47 12.79 9.38 -4.32
C VAL A 47 12.11 9.84 -3.05
N LYS A 48 11.18 9.02 -2.58
CA LYS A 48 10.65 9.11 -1.23
C LYS A 48 10.45 7.71 -0.67
N VAL A 49 10.41 7.61 0.65
CA VAL A 49 10.11 6.39 1.37
C VAL A 49 8.66 6.42 1.79
N VAL A 50 7.95 5.33 1.52
CA VAL A 50 6.63 5.06 2.10
C VAL A 50 6.81 3.92 3.08
N ALA A 51 6.43 4.12 4.34
CA ALA A 51 6.81 3.25 5.45
C ALA A 51 5.63 2.87 6.34
N TRP A 52 5.67 1.64 6.83
CA TRP A 52 4.67 1.08 7.73
C TRP A 52 5.33 0.43 8.95
N GLN A 53 4.61 0.53 10.07
CA GLN A 53 5.03 -0.11 11.32
C GLN A 53 5.03 -1.64 11.20
N HIS A 54 4.07 -2.22 10.48
CA HIS A 54 3.89 -3.67 10.38
C HIS A 54 4.12 -4.20 8.97
N TYR A 55 4.47 -5.48 8.87
CA TYR A 55 4.82 -6.13 7.60
C TYR A 55 3.65 -6.15 6.59
N ASP A 56 2.42 -6.15 7.08
CA ASP A 56 1.20 -6.19 6.27
C ASP A 56 0.66 -4.81 5.90
N GLN A 57 1.47 -3.76 6.10
CA GLN A 57 1.14 -2.37 5.82
C GLN A 57 0.05 -1.80 6.75
N THR A 58 -0.08 -2.36 7.95
CA THR A 58 -0.92 -1.83 9.01
C THR A 58 -0.08 -1.06 10.04
N GLY A 59 -0.75 -0.47 11.03
CA GLY A 59 -0.10 0.33 12.08
C GLY A 59 0.22 1.74 11.61
N VAL A 60 1.25 2.33 12.19
CA VAL A 60 1.66 3.70 11.86
C VAL A 60 2.20 3.76 10.44
N TYR A 61 1.76 4.76 9.69
CA TYR A 61 2.15 5.02 8.30
C TYR A 61 2.89 6.35 8.23
N ARG A 62 4.00 6.38 7.47
CA ARG A 62 4.79 7.61 7.26
C ARG A 62 5.26 7.69 5.81
N GLU A 63 5.45 8.91 5.35
CA GLU A 63 6.09 9.22 4.07
C GLU A 63 7.24 10.17 4.34
N TRP A 64 8.43 9.84 3.82
CA TRP A 64 9.61 10.66 3.99
C TRP A 64 10.20 10.99 2.62
N ASP A 65 10.18 12.27 2.26
CA ASP A 65 10.73 12.78 1.01
C ASP A 65 12.00 13.61 1.22
N VAL A 66 12.39 13.83 2.47
CA VAL A 66 13.64 14.49 2.87
C VAL A 66 14.28 13.72 4.01
N ASP A 67 15.55 14.04 4.30
CA ASP A 67 16.28 13.41 5.41
C ASP A 67 15.52 13.54 6.72
N GLN A 68 15.51 12.44 7.49
CA GLN A 68 14.87 12.38 8.80
C GLN A 68 15.90 11.94 9.84
N PRO A 69 16.33 12.82 10.75
CA PRO A 69 17.29 12.46 11.78
C PRO A 69 16.71 11.54 12.86
N ASP A 70 15.40 11.43 12.92
CA ASP A 70 14.67 10.61 13.89
C ASP A 70 13.38 10.10 13.26
N ILE A 71 13.25 8.79 13.07
CA ILE A 71 12.04 8.12 12.58
C ILE A 71 11.41 7.22 13.65
N THR A 72 11.78 7.39 14.90
CA THR A 72 11.31 6.52 16.01
C THR A 72 9.82 6.67 16.30
N ASP A 73 9.18 7.75 15.82
CA ASP A 73 7.74 7.96 15.95
C ASP A 73 6.90 6.90 15.22
N ILE A 74 7.49 6.17 14.28
CA ILE A 74 6.79 5.06 13.61
C ILE A 74 6.57 3.85 14.54
N GLY A 75 7.30 3.79 15.67
CA GLY A 75 7.16 2.70 16.62
C GLY A 75 7.85 1.39 16.22
N GLY A 76 8.87 1.49 15.36
CA GLY A 76 9.60 0.34 14.82
C GLY A 76 9.23 0.08 13.37
N LEU A 77 10.17 0.36 12.47
CA LEU A 77 9.97 0.19 11.03
C LEU A 77 10.08 -1.29 10.64
N THR A 78 9.06 -1.83 10.01
CA THR A 78 9.07 -3.22 9.52
C THR A 78 8.97 -3.30 8.01
N ARG A 79 8.18 -2.43 7.37
CA ARG A 79 8.00 -2.47 5.93
C ARG A 79 8.13 -1.09 5.30
N PHE A 80 8.78 -1.03 4.13
CA PHE A 80 8.87 0.22 3.38
C PHE A 80 9.05 -0.04 1.89
N ARG A 81 8.70 0.99 1.10
CA ARG A 81 8.95 1.05 -0.35
C ARG A 81 9.72 2.31 -0.65
N VAL A 82 10.64 2.22 -1.61
CA VAL A 82 11.31 3.39 -2.19
C VAL A 82 10.66 3.66 -3.53
N VAL A 83 9.93 4.76 -3.61
CA VAL A 83 9.16 5.13 -4.80
C VAL A 83 9.67 6.44 -5.37
N LYS A 84 9.29 6.74 -6.61
CA LYS A 84 9.63 8.02 -7.24
C LYS A 84 9.02 9.16 -6.44
N SER A 85 9.79 10.23 -6.24
CA SER A 85 9.29 11.45 -5.59
C SER A 85 8.04 11.98 -6.32
N GLY A 86 7.06 12.45 -5.56
CA GLY A 86 5.80 12.94 -6.13
C GLY A 86 4.81 11.84 -6.53
N THR A 87 5.04 10.58 -6.15
CA THR A 87 4.09 9.48 -6.38
C THR A 87 3.61 8.88 -5.07
N LEU A 88 2.48 8.16 -5.16
CA LEU A 88 1.92 7.40 -4.06
C LEU A 88 1.60 5.98 -4.51
N PRO A 89 1.97 4.95 -3.73
CA PRO A 89 1.48 3.61 -3.98
C PRO A 89 0.00 3.51 -3.60
N ILE A 90 -0.83 3.06 -4.54
CA ILE A 90 -2.24 2.77 -4.25
C ILE A 90 -2.32 1.34 -3.76
N ALA A 91 -2.94 1.14 -2.60
CA ALA A 91 -3.08 -0.19 -2.02
C ALA A 91 -4.53 -0.45 -1.60
N VAL A 92 -4.95 -1.70 -1.73
CA VAL A 92 -6.29 -2.16 -1.37
C VAL A 92 -6.23 -3.44 -0.56
N ARG A 93 -7.21 -3.63 0.31
CA ARG A 93 -7.43 -4.90 1.01
C ARG A 93 -8.90 -5.31 0.88
N LEU A 94 -9.18 -6.57 1.15
CA LEU A 94 -10.53 -7.13 1.06
C LEU A 94 -11.07 -7.45 2.45
N GLU A 95 -12.28 -6.98 2.72
CA GLU A 95 -13.03 -7.32 3.91
C GLU A 95 -14.32 -8.04 3.53
N ASP A 96 -14.58 -9.18 4.18
CA ASP A 96 -15.77 -9.97 3.95
C ASP A 96 -16.86 -9.60 4.98
N LEU A 97 -17.94 -8.99 4.50
CA LEU A 97 -19.11 -8.63 5.30
C LEU A 97 -20.35 -9.48 4.95
N THR A 98 -20.16 -10.60 4.25
CA THR A 98 -21.27 -11.45 3.81
C THR A 98 -21.89 -12.28 4.94
N GLY A 99 -21.18 -12.44 6.06
CA GLY A 99 -21.62 -13.29 7.16
C GLY A 99 -21.47 -14.78 6.91
N GLN A 100 -20.82 -15.18 5.80
CA GLN A 100 -20.62 -16.59 5.44
C GLN A 100 -19.27 -17.09 5.94
N GLU A 101 -19.19 -17.46 7.20
CA GLU A 101 -17.96 -17.82 7.90
C GLU A 101 -17.16 -18.96 7.26
N LYS A 102 -17.82 -19.84 6.51
CA LYS A 102 -17.19 -20.99 5.86
C LYS A 102 -16.59 -20.69 4.50
N HIS A 103 -16.76 -19.47 4.01
CA HIS A 103 -16.24 -19.06 2.71
C HIS A 103 -14.99 -18.23 2.88
N HIS A 104 -14.08 -18.39 1.97
CA HIS A 104 -12.84 -17.62 1.91
C HIS A 104 -12.78 -16.95 0.54
N TYR A 105 -12.66 -15.64 0.53
CA TYR A 105 -12.65 -14.86 -0.71
C TYR A 105 -11.27 -14.29 -1.00
N SER A 106 -10.97 -14.14 -2.26
CA SER A 106 -9.79 -13.41 -2.71
C SER A 106 -10.19 -12.33 -3.71
N MET A 107 -9.43 -11.25 -3.74
CA MET A 107 -9.62 -10.16 -4.69
C MET A 107 -8.34 -9.98 -5.47
N LYS A 108 -8.45 -10.04 -6.80
CA LYS A 108 -7.36 -9.69 -7.72
C LYS A 108 -7.59 -8.27 -8.22
N VAL A 109 -6.51 -7.50 -8.23
CA VAL A 109 -6.47 -6.18 -8.85
C VAL A 109 -5.29 -6.14 -9.82
N ASP A 110 -5.51 -5.55 -10.99
CA ASP A 110 -4.43 -5.40 -11.96
C ASP A 110 -3.55 -4.22 -11.55
N SER A 111 -2.29 -4.51 -11.32
CA SER A 111 -1.31 -3.48 -10.99
C SER A 111 -0.69 -2.90 -12.26
N HIS A 112 -0.59 -1.58 -12.33
CA HIS A 112 0.04 -0.89 -13.45
C HIS A 112 1.55 -1.04 -13.48
N ASP A 113 2.18 -1.35 -12.34
CA ASP A 113 3.64 -1.33 -12.20
C ASP A 113 4.25 -2.70 -11.93
N VAL A 114 3.54 -3.59 -11.24
CA VAL A 114 4.10 -4.85 -10.74
C VAL A 114 3.29 -6.09 -11.16
N GLY A 115 2.30 -5.94 -12.04
CA GLY A 115 1.45 -7.04 -12.49
C GLY A 115 0.18 -7.18 -11.64
N THR A 116 -0.28 -8.40 -11.44
CA THR A 116 -1.52 -8.64 -10.70
C THR A 116 -1.24 -8.82 -9.21
N ALA A 117 -1.93 -8.06 -8.37
CA ALA A 117 -1.91 -8.24 -6.93
C ALA A 117 -3.13 -9.05 -6.48
N LYS A 118 -2.95 -9.90 -5.47
CA LYS A 118 -4.02 -10.73 -4.90
C LYS A 118 -4.05 -10.57 -3.38
N VAL A 119 -5.23 -10.30 -2.84
CA VAL A 119 -5.45 -10.20 -1.39
C VAL A 119 -6.57 -11.13 -0.97
N TYR A 120 -6.53 -11.57 0.28
CA TYR A 120 -7.49 -12.52 0.83
C TYR A 120 -8.33 -11.87 1.92
N SER A 121 -9.60 -12.24 2.00
CA SER A 121 -10.46 -11.88 3.13
C SER A 121 -9.93 -12.54 4.42
N GLY A 122 -10.18 -11.90 5.55
CA GLY A 122 -9.71 -12.38 6.84
C GLY A 122 -8.28 -11.96 7.19
N GLY A 123 -7.52 -11.47 6.23
CA GLY A 123 -6.21 -10.87 6.45
C GLY A 123 -6.29 -9.35 6.55
N ALA A 124 -5.32 -8.74 7.25
CA ALA A 124 -5.20 -7.28 7.31
C ALA A 124 -4.34 -6.70 6.17
N GLY A 125 -3.70 -7.56 5.39
CA GLY A 125 -2.71 -7.16 4.38
C GLY A 125 -3.30 -6.43 3.18
N TYR A 126 -2.51 -5.52 2.63
CA TYR A 126 -2.83 -4.76 1.43
C TYR A 126 -2.10 -5.32 0.21
N GLY A 127 -2.76 -5.22 -0.95
CA GLY A 127 -2.13 -5.48 -2.24
C GLY A 127 -1.86 -4.17 -2.97
N LEU A 128 -0.72 -4.08 -3.65
CA LEU A 128 -0.35 -2.91 -4.44
C LEU A 128 -1.12 -2.91 -5.76
N VAL A 129 -1.84 -1.82 -6.03
CA VAL A 129 -2.53 -1.59 -7.30
C VAL A 129 -1.60 -0.94 -8.33
N GLY A 130 -0.75 -0.02 -7.89
CA GLY A 130 0.18 0.71 -8.74
C GLY A 130 0.64 1.99 -8.08
N LEU A 131 1.46 2.74 -8.80
CA LEU A 131 1.95 4.05 -8.38
C LEU A 131 1.20 5.14 -9.13
N MET A 132 0.65 6.11 -8.41
CA MET A 132 -0.06 7.24 -8.98
C MET A 132 0.70 8.53 -8.72
N PRO A 133 1.04 9.33 -9.76
CA PRO A 133 1.60 10.65 -9.54
C PRO A 133 0.63 11.55 -8.78
N GLU A 134 1.12 12.31 -7.83
CA GLU A 134 0.32 13.34 -7.16
C GLU A 134 -0.15 14.36 -8.21
N ALA A 135 -1.42 14.74 -8.14
CA ALA A 135 -2.06 15.59 -9.13
C ALA A 135 -1.99 15.03 -10.57
N GLY A 136 -1.80 13.72 -10.69
CA GLY A 136 -1.70 13.05 -11.98
C GLY A 136 -3.05 12.62 -12.55
N PRO A 137 -3.04 11.98 -13.75
CA PRO A 137 -4.25 11.48 -14.38
C PRO A 137 -4.84 10.32 -13.56
N PRO A 138 -6.14 10.03 -13.76
CA PRO A 138 -6.79 8.90 -13.10
C PRO A 138 -6.14 7.56 -13.43
N VAL A 139 -6.25 6.62 -12.49
CA VAL A 139 -5.81 5.24 -12.66
C VAL A 139 -7.03 4.34 -12.57
N THR A 140 -7.25 3.52 -13.59
CA THR A 140 -8.34 2.55 -13.62
C THR A 140 -7.77 1.15 -13.54
N THR A 141 -8.35 0.31 -12.67
CA THR A 141 -7.94 -1.08 -12.55
C THR A 141 -9.15 -2.00 -12.52
N ALA A 142 -9.02 -3.19 -13.09
CA ALA A 142 -10.03 -4.22 -12.98
C ALA A 142 -9.94 -4.90 -11.62
N ILE A 143 -11.08 -5.32 -11.08
CA ILE A 143 -11.13 -6.13 -9.87
C ILE A 143 -11.99 -7.36 -10.08
N TYR A 144 -11.57 -8.46 -9.44
CA TYR A 144 -12.27 -9.75 -9.48
C TYR A 144 -12.25 -10.33 -8.08
N VAL A 145 -13.41 -10.63 -7.53
CA VAL A 145 -13.53 -11.31 -6.24
C VAL A 145 -14.02 -12.73 -6.47
N ARG A 146 -13.28 -13.69 -5.93
CA ARG A 146 -13.52 -15.13 -6.13
C ARG A 146 -13.76 -15.80 -4.78
N ASP A 147 -14.74 -16.70 -4.75
CA ASP A 147 -14.89 -17.64 -3.66
C ASP A 147 -13.84 -18.75 -3.84
N GLU A 148 -12.86 -18.81 -2.96
CA GLU A 148 -11.76 -19.78 -3.06
C GLU A 148 -12.22 -21.21 -2.83
N LYS A 149 -13.35 -21.42 -2.18
CA LYS A 149 -13.91 -22.75 -1.95
C LYS A 149 -14.59 -23.33 -3.19
N SER A 150 -15.42 -22.52 -3.85
CA SER A 150 -16.18 -22.98 -5.04
C SER A 150 -15.48 -22.65 -6.36
N GLY A 151 -14.55 -21.70 -6.36
CA GLY A 151 -13.92 -21.19 -7.57
C GLY A 151 -14.78 -20.23 -8.37
N VAL A 152 -15.94 -19.84 -7.85
CA VAL A 152 -16.88 -18.94 -8.52
C VAL A 152 -16.50 -17.48 -8.27
N TYR A 153 -16.53 -16.67 -9.32
CA TYR A 153 -16.40 -15.23 -9.18
C TYR A 153 -17.71 -14.63 -8.68
N VAL A 154 -17.64 -13.93 -7.54
CA VAL A 154 -18.82 -13.38 -6.84
C VAL A 154 -18.95 -11.87 -7.05
N ALA A 155 -17.90 -11.21 -7.51
CA ALA A 155 -17.95 -9.81 -7.87
C ALA A 155 -16.90 -9.53 -8.95
N THR A 156 -17.25 -8.72 -9.93
CA THR A 156 -16.36 -8.25 -10.98
C THR A 156 -16.65 -6.79 -11.30
N GLY A 157 -15.64 -6.05 -11.70
CA GLY A 157 -15.83 -4.66 -12.06
C GLY A 157 -14.50 -3.91 -12.18
N SER A 158 -14.58 -2.61 -12.03
CA SER A 158 -13.42 -1.72 -12.10
C SER A 158 -13.41 -0.76 -10.93
N ILE A 159 -12.21 -0.34 -10.53
CA ILE A 159 -12.00 0.76 -9.60
C ILE A 159 -11.38 1.92 -10.37
N TYR A 160 -11.93 3.11 -10.17
CA TYR A 160 -11.46 4.34 -10.78
C TYR A 160 -10.85 5.24 -9.70
N PHE A 161 -9.53 5.33 -9.67
CA PHE A 161 -8.81 6.15 -8.70
C PHE A 161 -8.56 7.53 -9.28
N THR A 162 -8.89 8.56 -8.51
CA THR A 162 -8.67 9.96 -8.91
C THR A 162 -7.93 10.71 -7.82
N TRP A 163 -7.25 11.79 -8.22
CA TRP A 163 -6.59 12.68 -7.29
C TRP A 163 -7.55 13.77 -6.81
N ASP A 164 -7.64 13.94 -5.49
CA ASP A 164 -8.36 15.04 -4.86
C ASP A 164 -7.35 16.10 -4.44
N GLY A 165 -7.31 17.23 -5.16
CA GLY A 165 -6.37 18.32 -4.90
C GLY A 165 -6.65 19.11 -3.63
N GLU A 166 -7.87 19.07 -3.12
CA GLU A 166 -8.24 19.78 -1.87
C GLU A 166 -7.69 19.04 -0.65
N THR A 167 -7.87 17.72 -0.61
CA THR A 167 -7.43 16.88 0.51
C THR A 167 -6.04 16.30 0.29
N LYS A 168 -5.45 16.47 -0.90
CA LYS A 168 -4.16 15.87 -1.30
C LYS A 168 -4.14 14.38 -1.05
N SER A 169 -5.18 13.72 -1.53
CA SER A 169 -5.39 12.30 -1.34
C SER A 169 -5.97 11.66 -2.60
N ILE A 170 -5.84 10.35 -2.67
CA ILE A 170 -6.48 9.55 -3.71
C ILE A 170 -7.87 9.19 -3.22
N ARG A 171 -8.84 9.22 -4.11
CA ARG A 171 -10.19 8.73 -3.83
C ARG A 171 -10.60 7.73 -4.91
N ILE A 172 -11.50 6.84 -4.55
CA ILE A 172 -12.20 6.02 -5.52
C ILE A 172 -13.38 6.85 -6.02
N ASP A 173 -13.34 7.18 -7.30
CA ASP A 173 -14.46 7.82 -7.94
C ASP A 173 -15.52 6.74 -8.18
N ASN A 174 -16.74 7.00 -7.71
CA ASN A 174 -17.79 6.00 -7.68
C ASN A 174 -18.33 5.79 -9.09
N ALA A 175 -17.52 5.10 -9.90
CA ALA A 175 -17.86 4.82 -11.28
C ALA A 175 -18.98 3.78 -11.35
N GLU A 176 -19.76 3.84 -12.41
CA GLU A 176 -20.83 2.88 -12.72
C GLU A 176 -20.34 1.43 -12.75
N ASN A 177 -19.03 1.24 -12.94
CA ASN A 177 -18.40 -0.07 -13.09
C ASN A 177 -17.86 -0.67 -11.78
N PHE A 178 -17.97 0.02 -10.65
CA PHE A 178 -17.64 -0.58 -9.36
C PHE A 178 -18.66 -1.69 -9.03
N PRO A 179 -18.23 -2.86 -8.52
CA PRO A 179 -19.15 -3.96 -8.25
C PRO A 179 -20.31 -3.54 -7.32
N LYS A 180 -21.54 -3.83 -7.72
CA LYS A 180 -22.74 -3.39 -7.01
C LYS A 180 -22.92 -4.05 -5.64
N ASN A 181 -22.36 -5.22 -5.47
CA ASN A 181 -22.39 -5.96 -4.18
C ASN A 181 -21.19 -5.65 -3.30
N MET A 182 -20.44 -4.61 -3.62
CA MET A 182 -19.29 -4.17 -2.86
C MET A 182 -19.40 -2.69 -2.50
N GLU A 183 -18.70 -2.32 -1.44
CA GLU A 183 -18.47 -0.96 -1.02
C GLU A 183 -16.97 -0.74 -0.80
N HIS A 184 -16.56 0.50 -0.70
CA HIS A 184 -15.18 0.85 -0.40
C HIS A 184 -15.11 1.90 0.69
N GLN A 185 -14.00 1.87 1.43
CA GLN A 185 -13.71 2.82 2.51
C GLN A 185 -12.25 3.22 2.43
N ARG A 186 -11.98 4.51 2.53
CA ARG A 186 -10.60 5.01 2.58
C ARG A 186 -10.05 4.87 3.99
N GLU A 187 -8.90 4.22 4.12
CA GLU A 187 -8.21 4.04 5.39
C GLU A 187 -7.12 5.11 5.59
N ARG A 188 -6.37 5.40 4.52
CA ARG A 188 -5.36 6.45 4.46
C ARG A 188 -5.48 7.17 3.12
N ARG A 189 -4.69 8.21 2.90
CA ARG A 189 -4.79 9.00 1.66
C ARG A 189 -4.55 8.20 0.37
N ASN A 190 -3.99 6.99 0.47
CA ASN A 190 -3.64 6.13 -0.66
C ASN A 190 -4.01 4.66 -0.44
N GLU A 191 -4.71 4.33 0.63
CA GLU A 191 -5.05 2.95 0.99
C GLU A 191 -6.55 2.81 1.25
N PHE A 192 -7.13 1.70 0.74
CA PHE A 192 -8.58 1.49 0.76
C PHE A 192 -8.92 0.08 1.21
N THR A 193 -10.04 -0.07 1.88
CA THR A 193 -10.68 -1.36 2.15
C THR A 193 -11.84 -1.52 1.18
N CYS A 194 -11.83 -2.60 0.40
CA CYS A 194 -12.94 -3.01 -0.43
C CYS A 194 -13.76 -4.04 0.35
N GLN A 195 -15.06 -3.82 0.48
CA GLN A 195 -15.94 -4.60 1.33
C GLN A 195 -16.92 -5.39 0.48
N LEU A 196 -16.87 -6.72 0.59
CA LEU A 196 -17.84 -7.60 -0.06
C LEU A 196 -19.08 -7.70 0.84
N LYS A 197 -20.21 -7.16 0.37
CA LYS A 197 -21.45 -7.07 1.16
C LYS A 197 -22.34 -8.29 1.01
N SER A 198 -22.37 -8.86 -0.20
CA SER A 198 -23.21 -10.01 -0.52
C SER A 198 -22.63 -10.78 -1.71
N VAL A 199 -23.07 -12.01 -1.90
CA VAL A 199 -22.60 -12.90 -2.99
C VAL A 199 -23.71 -13.30 -3.95
N SER A 200 -24.88 -12.76 -3.76
CA SER A 200 -26.04 -13.06 -4.64
C SER A 200 -26.49 -11.84 -5.41
#